data_f8d98c38822aeb0f09271289c15899d3
#
_entry.id   f8d98c38822aeb0f09271289c15899d3
#
_cell.length_a   1.000
_cell.length_b   1.000
_cell.length_c   1.000
_cell.angle_alpha   90.00
_cell.angle_beta   90.00
_cell.angle_gamma   90.00
#
_symmetry.space_group_name_H-M   'P 1'
#
loop_
_entity.id
_entity.type
_entity.pdbx_description
1 polymer ?
#
loop_
_entity_poly.entity_id
_entity_poly.type
_entity_poly.pdbx_seq_one_letter_code
_entity_poly.pdbx_strand_id
1 'polypeptide(L)'
;MTRTVLLFTLLGGFVAVNAAAQNSARNLSCYQEMQALMQSKTTLKAALDFESAPLCAQQMTRSVATLVPKKNLKKNDLGGNYSIQAPTFGKAHDLCAGELHAGNKVLSACSGVLISENRVLTTGRCLKEFHEKSPDLKALCDNFYVVFDYFIGASDLAPKQVYTCRTIPLVDYNTRVLTQDLALIELDRLVQDREPVRIAKKEVTIGQSLLMSSSPSGLPVSVSTGAIQENLRDSRGRLYHRAMLQSYYGNVGAPVFHPETAELVGLVKEAAVPGDDSVPRKKVGNCYKIKDYIEARKKNGRLEGDVIIPTVSISPAFFEAVKVRAPASFNRPAAPVPAGR
;
A
#
# COMPACT_ATOMS: atom_id res chain seq x y z
N MET A 1 74.90 -37.35 -0.48
CA MET A 1 74.67 -35.90 -0.37
C MET A 1 73.30 -35.61 -0.92
N THR A 2 72.33 -35.58 -0.04
CA THR A 2 70.87 -35.43 -0.38
C THR A 2 70.48 -34.00 -0.20
N ARG A 3 70.00 -33.36 -1.25
CA ARG A 3 69.45 -32.00 -1.17
C ARG A 3 67.93 -32.10 -1.10
N THR A 4 67.39 -31.73 0.05
CA THR A 4 65.92 -31.58 0.28
C THR A 4 65.50 -30.20 -0.21
N VAL A 5 64.54 -30.16 -1.10
CA VAL A 5 63.89 -28.92 -1.56
C VAL A 5 62.59 -28.75 -0.75
N LEU A 6 62.51 -27.67 0.02
CA LEU A 6 61.30 -27.23 0.69
C LEU A 6 60.44 -26.45 -0.32
N LEU A 7 59.27 -26.97 -0.62
CA LEU A 7 58.21 -26.22 -1.31
C LEU A 7 57.35 -25.50 -0.26
N PHE A 8 57.39 -24.19 -0.20
CA PHE A 8 56.44 -23.38 0.57
C PHE A 8 55.17 -23.18 -0.23
N THR A 9 54.08 -23.68 0.29
CA THR A 9 52.71 -23.44 -0.19
C THR A 9 52.25 -22.04 0.21
N LEU A 10 52.15 -21.14 -0.76
CA LEU A 10 51.44 -19.86 -0.69
C LEU A 10 50.04 -20.08 -1.27
N LEU A 11 49.12 -20.58 -0.47
CA LEU A 11 47.69 -20.65 -0.81
C LEU A 11 46.87 -20.44 0.48
N GLY A 12 46.57 -19.20 0.81
CA GLY A 12 45.78 -18.92 2.02
C GLY A 12 45.30 -17.48 2.20
N GLY A 13 45.45 -16.61 1.20
CA GLY A 13 45.15 -15.18 1.39
C GLY A 13 43.97 -14.56 0.62
N PHE A 14 43.36 -15.28 -0.32
CA PHE A 14 42.41 -14.64 -1.23
C PHE A 14 40.90 -14.89 -0.95
N VAL A 15 40.57 -15.72 0.02
CA VAL A 15 39.13 -16.07 0.28
C VAL A 15 38.48 -15.19 1.34
N ALA A 16 39.27 -14.55 2.22
CA ALA A 16 38.73 -13.77 3.34
C ALA A 16 38.21 -12.37 2.94
N VAL A 17 38.71 -11.76 1.86
CA VAL A 17 38.37 -10.39 1.49
C VAL A 17 36.98 -10.30 0.82
N ASN A 18 36.57 -11.35 0.11
CA ASN A 18 35.27 -11.36 -0.57
C ASN A 18 34.06 -11.62 0.37
N ALA A 19 34.28 -12.33 1.47
CA ALA A 19 33.19 -12.62 2.43
C ALA A 19 32.84 -11.38 3.29
N ALA A 20 33.82 -10.54 3.62
CA ALA A 20 33.60 -9.30 4.38
C ALA A 20 32.93 -8.22 3.51
N ALA A 21 33.26 -8.13 2.23
CA ALA A 21 32.64 -7.20 1.30
C ALA A 21 31.20 -7.61 0.96
N GLN A 22 30.89 -8.90 0.89
CA GLN A 22 29.52 -9.39 0.68
C GLN A 22 28.65 -9.29 1.94
N ASN A 23 29.21 -9.29 3.15
CA ASN A 23 28.46 -9.06 4.38
C ASN A 23 28.19 -7.57 4.67
N SER A 24 29.00 -6.65 4.17
CA SER A 24 28.73 -5.20 4.32
C SER A 24 27.60 -4.71 3.41
N ALA A 25 27.30 -5.42 2.32
CA ALA A 25 26.18 -5.10 1.43
C ALA A 25 24.80 -5.56 1.97
N ARG A 26 24.74 -6.29 3.08
CA ARG A 26 23.51 -6.89 3.62
C ARG A 26 22.85 -6.15 4.78
N ASN A 27 23.29 -4.96 5.14
CA ASN A 27 22.78 -4.23 6.30
C ASN A 27 22.07 -2.90 5.96
N LEU A 28 21.57 -2.72 4.74
CA LEU A 28 20.69 -1.60 4.46
C LEU A 28 19.33 -1.87 5.12
N SER A 29 18.79 -0.87 5.80
CA SER A 29 17.42 -0.96 6.29
C SER A 29 16.43 -1.01 5.11
N CYS A 30 15.24 -1.56 5.33
CA CYS A 30 14.19 -1.60 4.33
C CYS A 30 13.94 -0.22 3.69
N TYR A 31 14.00 0.83 4.50
CA TYR A 31 13.83 2.20 4.04
C TYR A 31 14.97 2.66 3.13
N GLN A 32 16.20 2.34 3.46
CA GLN A 32 17.37 2.68 2.65
C GLN A 32 17.39 1.96 1.32
N GLU A 33 17.01 0.68 1.29
CA GLU A 33 16.84 -0.09 0.05
C GLU A 33 15.77 0.53 -0.83
N MET A 34 14.61 0.89 -0.26
CA MET A 34 13.54 1.57 -0.96
C MET A 34 13.98 2.94 -1.49
N GLN A 35 14.67 3.74 -0.69
CA GLN A 35 15.18 5.04 -1.12
C GLN A 35 16.17 4.92 -2.29
N ALA A 36 17.10 3.98 -2.23
CA ALA A 36 18.07 3.76 -3.29
C ALA A 36 17.37 3.44 -4.64
N LEU A 37 16.33 2.60 -4.60
CA LEU A 37 15.53 2.29 -5.78
C LEU A 37 14.72 3.48 -6.30
N MET A 38 14.27 4.37 -5.41
CA MET A 38 13.43 5.52 -5.78
C MET A 38 14.23 6.73 -6.26
N GLN A 39 15.48 6.90 -5.85
CA GLN A 39 16.34 8.03 -6.27
C GLN A 39 16.53 8.13 -7.78
N SER A 40 16.38 7.04 -8.51
CA SER A 40 16.47 7.02 -9.97
C SER A 40 15.18 7.36 -10.71
N LYS A 41 14.06 7.60 -9.98
CA LYS A 41 12.72 7.71 -10.56
C LYS A 41 11.97 8.93 -9.99
N THR A 42 11.72 9.93 -10.83
CA THR A 42 10.89 11.11 -10.48
C THR A 42 9.44 10.92 -10.95
N THR A 43 8.45 11.27 -10.13
CA THR A 43 7.00 11.28 -10.41
C THR A 43 6.26 9.98 -10.04
N LEU A 44 5.07 9.73 -10.59
CA LEU A 44 4.39 8.42 -10.58
C LEU A 44 5.35 7.26 -10.94
N LYS A 45 6.46 7.61 -11.57
CA LYS A 45 7.62 6.74 -11.82
C LYS A 45 8.27 6.21 -10.53
N ALA A 46 8.05 6.87 -9.38
CA ALA A 46 8.62 6.45 -8.11
C ALA A 46 7.75 5.43 -7.34
N ALA A 47 6.48 5.25 -7.74
CA ALA A 47 5.73 4.11 -7.26
C ALA A 47 6.34 2.85 -7.88
N LEU A 48 7.06 2.08 -7.07
CA LEU A 48 7.70 0.86 -7.51
C LEU A 48 6.66 -0.24 -7.69
N ASP A 49 6.85 -1.02 -8.75
CA ASP A 49 6.16 -2.27 -8.92
C ASP A 49 6.45 -3.21 -7.76
N PHE A 50 5.48 -4.01 -7.35
CA PHE A 50 5.62 -4.94 -6.24
C PHE A 50 6.86 -5.84 -6.42
N GLU A 51 7.07 -6.39 -7.62
CA GLU A 51 8.17 -7.33 -7.89
C GLU A 51 9.55 -6.69 -7.81
N SER A 52 9.65 -5.39 -8.08
CA SER A 52 10.90 -4.63 -7.99
C SER A 52 11.17 -4.05 -6.59
N ALA A 53 10.21 -4.15 -5.66
CA ALA A 53 10.37 -3.67 -4.30
C ALA A 53 11.25 -4.62 -3.47
N PRO A 54 11.97 -4.14 -2.44
CA PRO A 54 12.65 -4.99 -1.48
C PRO A 54 11.71 -5.99 -0.80
N LEU A 55 12.21 -7.15 -0.42
CA LEU A 55 11.41 -8.21 0.20
C LEU A 55 10.62 -7.73 1.44
N CYS A 56 11.21 -6.83 2.24
CA CYS A 56 10.53 -6.25 3.38
C CYS A 56 9.29 -5.44 2.98
N ALA A 57 9.38 -4.64 1.91
CA ALA A 57 8.26 -3.88 1.39
C ALA A 57 7.21 -4.79 0.75
N GLN A 58 7.64 -5.85 0.05
CA GLN A 58 6.73 -6.87 -0.49
C GLN A 58 5.92 -7.55 0.63
N GLN A 59 6.55 -7.91 1.74
CA GLN A 59 5.85 -8.53 2.89
C GLN A 59 4.79 -7.61 3.47
N MET A 60 5.09 -6.33 3.69
CA MET A 60 4.11 -5.33 4.15
C MET A 60 2.95 -5.17 3.15
N THR A 61 3.28 -5.14 1.87
CA THR A 61 2.30 -4.93 0.78
C THR A 61 1.30 -6.07 0.63
N ARG A 62 1.65 -7.31 0.97
CA ARG A 62 0.74 -8.45 0.88
C ARG A 62 -0.53 -8.29 1.73
N SER A 63 -0.47 -7.53 2.79
CA SER A 63 -1.65 -7.24 3.64
C SER A 63 -2.52 -6.11 3.10
N VAL A 64 -2.10 -5.44 2.01
CA VAL A 64 -2.82 -4.31 1.43
C VAL A 64 -3.98 -4.78 0.58
N ALA A 65 -5.14 -4.24 0.87
CA ALA A 65 -6.37 -4.49 0.14
C ALA A 65 -6.69 -3.32 -0.80
N THR A 66 -7.29 -3.64 -1.92
CA THR A 66 -7.79 -2.71 -2.93
C THR A 66 -9.31 -2.83 -2.95
N LEU A 67 -10.04 -1.72 -2.74
CA LEU A 67 -11.50 -1.71 -2.78
C LEU A 67 -11.95 -1.45 -4.23
N VAL A 68 -12.63 -2.41 -4.82
CA VAL A 68 -12.91 -2.47 -6.25
C VAL A 68 -14.41 -2.42 -6.50
N PRO A 69 -14.94 -1.43 -7.24
CA PRO A 69 -16.34 -1.44 -7.66
C PRO A 69 -16.70 -2.74 -8.38
N LYS A 70 -17.81 -3.38 -8.02
CA LYS A 70 -18.21 -4.68 -8.62
C LYS A 70 -18.29 -4.64 -10.14
N LYS A 71 -18.67 -3.51 -10.72
CA LYS A 71 -18.71 -3.30 -12.19
C LYS A 71 -17.37 -3.46 -12.89
N ASN A 72 -16.26 -3.32 -12.15
CA ASN A 72 -14.90 -3.42 -12.69
C ASN A 72 -14.38 -4.86 -12.76
N LEU A 73 -15.11 -5.83 -12.19
CA LEU A 73 -14.76 -7.24 -12.22
C LEU A 73 -15.95 -8.09 -12.67
N LYS A 74 -15.71 -9.02 -13.58
CA LYS A 74 -16.71 -10.01 -14.02
C LYS A 74 -16.16 -11.41 -13.72
N LYS A 75 -16.90 -12.17 -12.93
CA LYS A 75 -16.60 -13.59 -12.67
C LYS A 75 -16.81 -14.39 -13.95
N ASN A 76 -15.83 -15.22 -14.30
CA ASN A 76 -15.89 -16.09 -15.47
C ASN A 76 -16.59 -17.41 -15.13
N ASP A 77 -17.53 -17.82 -15.97
CA ASP A 77 -18.37 -19.00 -15.70
C ASP A 77 -17.58 -20.31 -15.70
N LEU A 78 -16.54 -20.43 -16.52
CA LEU A 78 -15.80 -21.66 -16.74
C LEU A 78 -14.55 -21.86 -15.85
N GLY A 79 -13.99 -20.82 -15.27
CA GLY A 79 -12.73 -20.92 -14.52
C GLY A 79 -12.76 -20.33 -13.11
N GLY A 80 -13.87 -19.69 -12.74
CA GLY A 80 -13.99 -19.02 -11.45
C GLY A 80 -13.14 -17.75 -11.29
N ASN A 81 -12.19 -17.47 -12.19
CA ASN A 81 -11.40 -16.24 -12.21
C ASN A 81 -12.29 -15.02 -12.49
N TYR A 82 -11.79 -13.85 -12.12
CA TYR A 82 -12.44 -12.56 -12.36
C TYR A 82 -11.68 -11.80 -13.45
N SER A 83 -12.31 -11.57 -14.60
CA SER A 83 -11.79 -10.70 -15.65
C SER A 83 -11.95 -9.23 -15.27
N ILE A 84 -10.92 -8.43 -15.56
CA ILE A 84 -10.89 -6.99 -15.26
C ILE A 84 -11.59 -6.22 -16.38
N GLN A 85 -12.73 -5.59 -16.06
CA GLN A 85 -13.54 -4.81 -16.99
C GLN A 85 -13.21 -3.31 -16.96
N ALA A 86 -12.31 -2.88 -16.11
CA ALA A 86 -11.92 -1.48 -15.95
C ALA A 86 -11.20 -0.93 -17.20
N PRO A 87 -11.30 0.39 -17.47
CA PRO A 87 -10.52 1.03 -18.54
C PRO A 87 -9.02 1.00 -18.22
N THR A 88 -8.19 1.18 -19.22
CA THR A 88 -6.78 1.45 -19.00
C THR A 88 -6.57 2.87 -18.46
N PHE A 89 -5.50 3.10 -17.74
CA PHE A 89 -5.14 4.40 -17.16
C PHE A 89 -5.05 5.49 -18.24
N GLY A 90 -4.45 5.16 -19.40
CA GLY A 90 -4.39 6.06 -20.53
C GLY A 90 -5.77 6.48 -21.05
N LYS A 91 -6.73 5.52 -21.15
CA LYS A 91 -8.09 5.82 -21.58
C LYS A 91 -8.90 6.58 -20.52
N ALA A 92 -8.71 6.23 -19.23
CA ALA A 92 -9.45 6.87 -18.15
C ALA A 92 -9.10 8.36 -17.98
N HIS A 93 -7.89 8.76 -18.41
CA HIS A 93 -7.36 10.11 -18.20
C HIS A 93 -6.94 10.83 -19.50
N ASP A 94 -7.28 10.30 -20.65
CA ASP A 94 -6.91 10.83 -21.98
C ASP A 94 -5.41 11.12 -22.12
N LEU A 95 -4.57 10.18 -21.63
CA LEU A 95 -3.13 10.38 -21.59
C LEU A 95 -2.51 10.28 -22.98
N CYS A 96 -1.45 11.05 -23.20
CA CYS A 96 -0.64 10.96 -24.41
C CYS A 96 0.01 9.58 -24.54
N ALA A 97 0.28 9.18 -25.77
CA ALA A 97 1.00 7.94 -26.03
C ALA A 97 2.38 7.96 -25.34
N GLY A 98 2.75 6.83 -24.75
CA GLY A 98 4.02 6.66 -24.05
C GLY A 98 4.06 7.16 -22.60
N GLU A 99 2.94 7.68 -22.05
CA GLU A 99 2.87 7.97 -20.62
C GLU A 99 2.97 6.69 -19.79
N LEU A 100 3.66 6.79 -18.66
CA LEU A 100 3.90 5.67 -17.76
C LEU A 100 2.56 5.10 -17.24
N HIS A 101 2.47 3.79 -17.13
CA HIS A 101 1.28 3.05 -16.70
C HIS A 101 0.03 3.21 -17.59
N ALA A 102 0.12 3.90 -18.74
CA ALA A 102 -1.04 4.12 -19.63
C ALA A 102 -1.77 2.82 -20.03
N GLY A 103 -1.07 1.70 -20.11
CA GLY A 103 -1.63 0.38 -20.43
C GLY A 103 -2.25 -0.37 -19.23
N ASN A 104 -1.96 0.02 -18.00
CA ASN A 104 -2.46 -0.66 -16.81
C ASN A 104 -3.94 -0.32 -16.57
N LYS A 105 -4.69 -1.28 -16.02
CA LYS A 105 -6.11 -1.10 -15.69
C LYS A 105 -6.30 -0.24 -14.45
N VAL A 106 -7.36 0.57 -14.43
CA VAL A 106 -7.76 1.41 -13.28
C VAL A 106 -8.85 0.67 -12.51
N LEU A 107 -8.47 -0.19 -11.60
CA LEU A 107 -9.39 -1.13 -10.96
C LEU A 107 -10.07 -0.54 -9.73
N SER A 108 -9.35 0.24 -8.93
CA SER A 108 -9.69 0.62 -7.56
C SER A 108 -10.20 2.06 -7.43
N ALA A 109 -10.97 2.30 -6.37
CA ALA A 109 -11.29 3.65 -5.90
C ALA A 109 -10.59 3.99 -4.59
N CYS A 110 -10.22 2.98 -3.78
CA CYS A 110 -9.67 3.12 -2.44
C CYS A 110 -8.75 1.96 -2.06
N SER A 111 -7.99 2.17 -1.00
CA SER A 111 -7.13 1.16 -0.40
C SER A 111 -7.61 0.80 1.01
N GLY A 112 -7.08 -0.29 1.56
CA GLY A 112 -7.30 -0.74 2.92
C GLY A 112 -6.20 -1.71 3.36
N VAL A 113 -6.29 -2.24 4.57
CA VAL A 113 -5.29 -3.15 5.12
C VAL A 113 -5.94 -4.24 5.98
N LEU A 114 -5.46 -5.47 5.82
CA LEU A 114 -5.88 -6.61 6.62
C LEU A 114 -5.34 -6.48 8.05
N ILE A 115 -6.23 -6.38 9.05
CA ILE A 115 -5.89 -6.22 10.47
C ILE A 115 -6.29 -7.42 11.34
N SER A 116 -7.03 -8.35 10.79
CA SER A 116 -7.29 -9.68 11.36
C SER A 116 -7.57 -10.66 10.23
N GLU A 117 -7.75 -11.93 10.54
CA GLU A 117 -7.93 -12.99 9.55
C GLU A 117 -9.03 -12.75 8.51
N ASN A 118 -10.04 -11.91 8.79
CA ASN A 118 -11.13 -11.60 7.88
C ASN A 118 -11.58 -10.14 7.96
N ARG A 119 -10.75 -9.22 8.49
CA ARG A 119 -11.15 -7.82 8.65
C ARG A 119 -10.15 -6.87 8.01
N VAL A 120 -10.69 -5.98 7.20
CA VAL A 120 -9.95 -4.93 6.51
C VAL A 120 -10.32 -3.58 7.11
N LEU A 121 -9.30 -2.84 7.54
CA LEU A 121 -9.40 -1.46 7.98
C LEU A 121 -9.20 -0.54 6.78
N THR A 122 -10.06 0.46 6.65
CA THR A 122 -9.99 1.53 5.65
C THR A 122 -10.54 2.82 6.24
N THR A 123 -10.74 3.84 5.41
CA THR A 123 -11.42 5.08 5.84
C THR A 123 -12.92 5.03 5.56
N GLY A 124 -13.70 5.76 6.34
CA GLY A 124 -15.13 5.91 6.14
C GLY A 124 -15.48 6.61 4.83
N ARG A 125 -14.61 7.54 4.38
CA ARG A 125 -14.70 8.19 3.06
C ARG A 125 -14.69 7.17 1.93
N CYS A 126 -13.88 6.13 2.00
CA CYS A 126 -13.83 5.06 1.01
C CYS A 126 -15.18 4.37 0.84
N LEU A 127 -15.89 4.14 1.94
CA LEU A 127 -17.22 3.56 1.85
C LEU A 127 -18.24 4.53 1.23
N LYS A 128 -18.07 5.83 1.45
CA LYS A 128 -18.92 6.85 0.83
C LYS A 128 -18.80 6.85 -0.69
N GLU A 129 -17.64 6.57 -1.26
CA GLU A 129 -17.45 6.45 -2.72
C GLU A 129 -18.35 5.35 -3.33
N PHE A 130 -18.76 4.35 -2.55
CA PHE A 130 -19.66 3.28 -2.97
C PHE A 130 -21.12 3.53 -2.60
N HIS A 131 -21.41 4.64 -1.90
CA HIS A 131 -22.70 4.88 -1.24
C HIS A 131 -23.70 5.66 -2.08
N GLU A 132 -23.45 5.94 -3.35
CA GLU A 132 -24.25 6.92 -4.13
C GLU A 132 -25.79 6.72 -4.12
N LYS A 133 -26.31 5.59 -3.61
CA LYS A 133 -27.76 5.28 -3.71
C LYS A 133 -28.42 4.57 -2.52
N SER A 134 -27.73 4.25 -1.43
CA SER A 134 -28.37 3.52 -0.33
C SER A 134 -27.83 3.89 1.06
N PRO A 135 -28.71 4.23 2.04
CA PRO A 135 -28.31 4.44 3.43
C PRO A 135 -28.00 3.13 4.19
N ASP A 136 -28.26 1.98 3.57
CA ASP A 136 -28.07 0.67 4.20
C ASP A 136 -26.64 0.14 3.99
N LEU A 137 -25.92 -0.09 5.10
CA LEU A 137 -24.57 -0.65 5.11
C LEU A 137 -24.50 -2.05 4.45
N LYS A 138 -25.57 -2.83 4.51
CA LYS A 138 -25.64 -4.12 3.84
C LYS A 138 -25.67 -3.96 2.32
N ALA A 139 -26.50 -3.06 1.82
CA ALA A 139 -26.55 -2.73 0.40
C ALA A 139 -25.22 -2.14 -0.09
N LEU A 140 -24.47 -1.47 0.78
CA LEU A 140 -23.14 -0.98 0.48
C LEU A 140 -22.14 -2.12 0.23
N CYS A 141 -22.18 -3.20 1.03
CA CYS A 141 -21.36 -4.41 0.82
C CYS A 141 -21.58 -5.02 -0.58
N ASP A 142 -22.74 -4.82 -1.18
CA ASP A 142 -23.06 -5.34 -2.50
C ASP A 142 -22.42 -4.56 -3.66
N ASN A 143 -21.80 -3.42 -3.40
CA ASN A 143 -21.28 -2.53 -4.45
C ASN A 143 -19.80 -2.72 -4.76
N PHE A 144 -19.02 -3.43 -3.90
CA PHE A 144 -17.60 -3.57 -4.09
C PHE A 144 -17.08 -4.97 -3.73
N TYR A 145 -15.90 -5.27 -4.25
CA TYR A 145 -15.03 -6.37 -3.83
C TYR A 145 -13.85 -5.83 -3.04
N VAL A 146 -13.30 -6.67 -2.17
CA VAL A 146 -12.00 -6.45 -1.54
C VAL A 146 -10.98 -7.37 -2.22
N VAL A 147 -9.98 -6.78 -2.86
CA VAL A 147 -9.01 -7.50 -3.68
C VAL A 147 -7.63 -7.36 -3.10
N PHE A 148 -6.92 -8.47 -2.99
CA PHE A 148 -5.50 -8.50 -2.65
C PHE A 148 -4.66 -8.86 -3.89
N ASP A 149 -3.36 -8.52 -3.83
CA ASP A 149 -2.39 -8.85 -4.88
C ASP A 149 -2.79 -8.36 -6.29
N TYR A 150 -3.37 -7.17 -6.36
CA TYR A 150 -3.55 -6.52 -7.66
C TYR A 150 -2.23 -5.88 -8.10
N PHE A 151 -1.41 -6.64 -8.80
CA PHE A 151 -0.08 -6.23 -9.25
C PHE A 151 -0.04 -5.93 -10.77
N ILE A 152 1.07 -5.31 -11.22
CA ILE A 152 1.29 -5.00 -12.65
C ILE A 152 1.22 -6.28 -13.48
N GLY A 153 0.63 -6.17 -14.67
CA GLY A 153 0.46 -7.29 -15.59
C GLY A 153 -0.76 -8.17 -15.33
N ALA A 154 -1.53 -7.94 -14.24
CA ALA A 154 -2.75 -8.67 -14.00
C ALA A 154 -3.79 -8.43 -15.11
N SER A 155 -4.14 -9.48 -15.84
CA SER A 155 -5.24 -9.49 -16.82
C SER A 155 -6.54 -10.00 -16.21
N ASP A 156 -6.42 -10.87 -15.22
CA ASP A 156 -7.50 -11.44 -14.42
C ASP A 156 -7.05 -11.63 -12.96
N LEU A 157 -7.98 -11.98 -12.09
CA LEU A 157 -7.73 -12.23 -10.67
C LEU A 157 -8.27 -13.62 -10.30
N ALA A 158 -7.48 -14.40 -9.58
CA ALA A 158 -7.91 -15.68 -9.07
C ALA A 158 -8.94 -15.53 -7.94
N PRO A 159 -9.84 -16.50 -7.71
CA PRO A 159 -10.85 -16.44 -6.65
C PRO A 159 -10.28 -16.22 -5.24
N LYS A 160 -9.05 -16.69 -4.97
CA LYS A 160 -8.36 -16.48 -3.70
C LYS A 160 -7.94 -15.04 -3.44
N GLN A 161 -7.88 -14.19 -4.48
CA GLN A 161 -7.53 -12.78 -4.38
C GLN A 161 -8.76 -11.88 -4.19
N VAL A 162 -9.96 -12.36 -4.53
CA VAL A 162 -11.20 -11.56 -4.56
C VAL A 162 -12.12 -11.99 -3.43
N TYR A 163 -12.43 -11.08 -2.53
CA TYR A 163 -13.32 -11.27 -1.39
C TYR A 163 -14.56 -10.40 -1.54
N THR A 164 -15.68 -10.86 -1.00
CA THR A 164 -16.88 -10.03 -0.85
C THR A 164 -16.95 -9.46 0.55
N CYS A 165 -17.56 -8.30 0.69
CA CYS A 165 -17.92 -7.74 1.97
C CYS A 165 -19.06 -8.57 2.56
N ARG A 166 -18.91 -9.09 3.78
CA ARG A 166 -19.95 -9.78 4.55
C ARG A 166 -20.79 -8.78 5.33
N THR A 167 -20.13 -7.86 6.01
CA THR A 167 -20.73 -6.78 6.79
C THR A 167 -19.73 -5.66 7.02
N ILE A 168 -20.23 -4.50 7.41
CA ILE A 168 -19.44 -3.34 7.83
C ILE A 168 -19.76 -3.08 9.30
N PRO A 169 -19.03 -3.72 10.23
CA PRO A 169 -19.33 -3.64 11.65
C PRO A 169 -19.10 -2.26 12.26
N LEU A 170 -18.31 -1.41 11.60
CA LEU A 170 -18.04 -0.07 12.08
C LEU A 170 -17.78 0.90 10.93
N VAL A 171 -18.44 2.06 11.00
CA VAL A 171 -18.14 3.26 10.23
C VAL A 171 -18.09 4.43 11.20
N ASP A 172 -16.95 5.08 11.30
CA ASP A 172 -16.76 6.33 12.04
C ASP A 172 -16.33 7.42 11.07
N TYR A 173 -17.30 8.12 10.47
CA TYR A 173 -17.07 9.11 9.44
C TYR A 173 -17.74 10.44 9.75
N ASN A 174 -16.94 11.50 9.79
CA ASN A 174 -17.43 12.86 9.99
C ASN A 174 -16.60 13.86 9.17
N THR A 175 -17.24 14.57 8.27
CA THR A 175 -16.56 15.53 7.38
C THR A 175 -15.94 16.74 8.12
N ARG A 176 -16.42 17.04 9.34
CA ARG A 176 -15.96 18.19 10.14
C ARG A 176 -14.84 17.86 11.11
N VAL A 177 -14.56 16.57 11.34
CA VAL A 177 -13.53 16.10 12.27
C VAL A 177 -12.52 15.26 11.52
N LEU A 178 -11.32 15.79 11.37
CA LEU A 178 -10.30 15.24 10.47
C LEU A 178 -9.94 13.80 10.78
N THR A 179 -9.82 13.44 12.04
CA THR A 179 -9.42 12.10 12.48
C THR A 179 -10.60 11.11 12.59
N GLN A 180 -11.84 11.57 12.37
CA GLN A 180 -13.03 10.75 12.41
C GLN A 180 -13.37 10.26 10.99
N ASP A 181 -12.57 9.34 10.49
CA ASP A 181 -12.68 8.80 9.13
C ASP A 181 -12.13 7.38 9.07
N LEU A 182 -12.86 6.44 9.67
CA LEU A 182 -12.48 5.03 9.74
C LEU A 182 -13.66 4.14 9.38
N ALA A 183 -13.36 3.00 8.78
CA ALA A 183 -14.33 1.94 8.54
C ALA A 183 -13.67 0.57 8.67
N LEU A 184 -14.45 -0.39 9.16
CA LEU A 184 -14.07 -1.78 9.27
C LEU A 184 -14.96 -2.62 8.37
N ILE A 185 -14.36 -3.41 7.49
CA ILE A 185 -15.03 -4.32 6.58
C ILE A 185 -14.76 -5.75 7.05
N GLU A 186 -15.78 -6.54 7.27
CA GLU A 186 -15.66 -7.98 7.49
C GLU A 186 -15.83 -8.71 6.16
N LEU A 187 -14.89 -9.59 5.84
CA LEU A 187 -14.85 -10.37 4.61
C LEU A 187 -15.73 -11.62 4.74
N ASP A 188 -16.18 -12.15 3.61
CA ASP A 188 -17.00 -13.35 3.49
C ASP A 188 -16.32 -14.63 3.98
N ARG A 189 -14.99 -14.66 4.02
CA ARG A 189 -14.18 -15.79 4.46
C ARG A 189 -12.84 -15.35 5.05
N LEU A 190 -12.16 -16.28 5.73
CA LEU A 190 -10.82 -16.06 6.27
C LEU A 190 -9.80 -15.91 5.13
N VAL A 191 -8.84 -15.01 5.33
CA VAL A 191 -7.68 -14.82 4.47
C VAL A 191 -6.56 -15.72 5.00
N GLN A 192 -6.17 -16.73 4.24
CA GLN A 192 -5.30 -17.81 4.73
C GLN A 192 -3.85 -17.72 4.22
N ASP A 193 -3.59 -16.91 3.21
CA ASP A 193 -2.30 -16.87 2.49
C ASP A 193 -1.42 -15.67 2.87
N ARG A 194 -1.84 -14.88 3.86
CA ARG A 194 -1.12 -13.70 4.36
C ARG A 194 -1.44 -13.39 5.81
N GLU A 195 -0.51 -12.75 6.46
CA GLU A 195 -0.67 -12.34 7.85
C GLU A 195 -1.33 -10.96 7.97
N PRO A 196 -2.22 -10.74 8.93
CA PRO A 196 -2.69 -9.42 9.32
C PRO A 196 -1.53 -8.55 9.82
N VAL A 197 -1.62 -7.25 9.56
CA VAL A 197 -0.59 -6.31 10.05
C VAL A 197 -0.64 -6.13 11.56
N ARG A 198 0.53 -5.92 12.16
CA ARG A 198 0.62 -5.48 13.54
C ARG A 198 0.32 -4.00 13.64
N ILE A 199 -0.42 -3.59 14.65
CA ILE A 199 -0.79 -2.19 14.89
C ILE A 199 0.27 -1.54 15.78
N ALA A 200 0.81 -0.41 15.34
CA ALA A 200 1.74 0.38 16.15
C ALA A 200 1.04 0.94 17.41
N LYS A 201 1.68 0.78 18.55
CA LYS A 201 1.20 1.27 19.85
C LYS A 201 1.86 2.59 20.26
N LYS A 202 2.90 3.00 19.56
CA LYS A 202 3.65 4.22 19.82
C LYS A 202 3.38 5.26 18.74
N GLU A 203 3.34 6.51 19.15
CA GLU A 203 3.29 7.64 18.25
C GLU A 203 4.60 7.73 17.45
N VAL A 204 4.47 8.09 16.18
CA VAL A 204 5.63 8.40 15.32
C VAL A 204 6.02 9.86 15.47
N THR A 205 7.31 10.14 15.35
CA THR A 205 7.88 11.47 15.55
C THR A 205 8.14 12.18 14.22
N ILE A 206 8.29 13.50 14.28
CA ILE A 206 8.71 14.31 13.11
C ILE A 206 10.05 13.80 12.60
N GLY A 207 10.19 13.67 11.28
CA GLY A 207 11.35 13.08 10.62
C GLY A 207 11.34 11.55 10.53
N GLN A 208 10.41 10.87 11.22
CA GLN A 208 10.29 9.42 11.14
C GLN A 208 10.01 8.98 9.71
N SER A 209 10.85 8.07 9.20
CA SER A 209 10.69 7.44 7.90
C SER A 209 9.44 6.56 7.85
N LEU A 210 8.77 6.55 6.71
CA LEU A 210 7.53 5.82 6.48
C LEU A 210 7.58 5.06 5.15
N LEU A 211 6.86 3.95 5.09
CA LEU A 211 6.45 3.28 3.85
C LEU A 211 4.93 3.35 3.71
N MET A 212 4.47 3.67 2.51
CA MET A 212 3.05 3.55 2.13
C MET A 212 2.92 2.51 1.03
N SER A 213 1.92 1.65 1.13
CA SER A 213 1.56 0.74 0.06
C SER A 213 0.09 0.92 -0.31
N SER A 214 -0.21 1.03 -1.61
CA SER A 214 -1.53 1.47 -2.06
C SER A 214 -1.74 1.27 -3.55
N SER A 215 -2.96 1.53 -4.03
CA SER A 215 -3.36 1.55 -5.45
C SER A 215 -3.53 2.99 -5.94
N PRO A 216 -2.44 3.71 -6.29
CA PRO A 216 -2.51 5.11 -6.69
C PRO A 216 -3.36 5.28 -7.95
N SER A 217 -4.35 6.17 -7.92
CA SER A 217 -5.27 6.43 -9.04
C SER A 217 -5.95 5.16 -9.61
N GLY A 218 -6.12 4.14 -8.76
CA GLY A 218 -6.70 2.85 -9.14
C GLY A 218 -5.75 1.91 -9.89
N LEU A 219 -4.50 2.29 -10.06
CA LEU A 219 -3.44 1.47 -10.65
C LEU A 219 -3.11 0.26 -9.75
N PRO A 220 -2.35 -0.72 -10.26
CA PRO A 220 -1.82 -1.80 -9.46
C PRO A 220 -1.12 -1.31 -8.19
N VAL A 221 -1.15 -2.16 -7.15
CA VAL A 221 -0.55 -1.84 -5.86
C VAL A 221 0.93 -1.52 -6.02
N SER A 222 1.36 -0.44 -5.42
CA SER A 222 2.73 0.05 -5.45
C SER A 222 3.18 0.51 -4.06
N VAL A 223 4.47 0.70 -3.89
CA VAL A 223 5.08 1.13 -2.64
C VAL A 223 5.75 2.48 -2.82
N SER A 224 5.64 3.35 -1.85
CA SER A 224 6.33 4.63 -1.80
C SER A 224 6.93 4.91 -0.41
N THR A 225 7.95 5.75 -0.37
CA THR A 225 8.60 6.18 0.87
C THR A 225 8.24 7.63 1.20
N GLY A 226 8.38 7.98 2.46
CA GLY A 226 8.21 9.35 2.91
C GLY A 226 8.66 9.54 4.35
N ALA A 227 8.31 10.68 4.93
CA ALA A 227 8.60 10.99 6.32
C ALA A 227 7.52 11.89 6.93
N ILE A 228 7.35 11.80 8.25
CA ILE A 228 6.49 12.70 9.02
C ILE A 228 7.09 14.11 8.98
N GLN A 229 6.27 15.08 8.60
CA GLN A 229 6.66 16.50 8.60
C GLN A 229 6.12 17.24 9.80
N GLU A 230 4.87 16.95 10.18
CA GLU A 230 4.17 17.68 11.24
C GLU A 230 3.29 16.74 12.04
N ASN A 231 3.23 16.97 13.34
CA ASN A 231 2.27 16.38 14.27
C ASN A 231 1.27 17.46 14.66
N LEU A 232 0.03 17.31 14.28
CA LEU A 232 -1.03 18.30 14.42
C LEU A 232 -2.21 17.73 15.19
N ARG A 233 -3.13 18.59 15.62
CA ARG A 233 -4.35 18.17 16.31
C ARG A 233 -5.58 18.74 15.59
N ASP A 234 -6.61 17.91 15.49
CA ASP A 234 -7.90 18.31 14.91
C ASP A 234 -8.72 19.17 15.89
N SER A 235 -9.91 19.57 15.49
CA SER A 235 -10.84 20.38 16.28
C SER A 235 -11.28 19.72 17.61
N ARG A 236 -11.04 18.41 17.77
CA ARG A 236 -11.29 17.66 19.01
C ARG A 236 -10.02 17.35 19.80
N GLY A 237 -8.88 17.94 19.43
CA GLY A 237 -7.59 17.71 20.06
C GLY A 237 -6.94 16.38 19.73
N ARG A 238 -7.48 15.60 18.78
CA ARG A 238 -6.93 14.29 18.38
C ARG A 238 -5.78 14.48 17.40
N LEU A 239 -4.72 13.69 17.61
CA LEU A 239 -3.52 13.70 16.79
C LEU A 239 -3.80 13.28 15.34
N TYR A 240 -3.22 13.98 14.39
CA TYR A 240 -3.00 13.55 13.02
C TYR A 240 -1.64 13.98 12.54
N HIS A 241 -1.13 13.33 11.51
CA HIS A 241 0.17 13.64 10.93
C HIS A 241 0.01 14.25 9.54
N ARG A 242 0.96 15.13 9.19
CA ARG A 242 1.28 15.43 7.80
C ARG A 242 2.57 14.74 7.42
N ALA A 243 2.60 14.10 6.26
CA ALA A 243 3.76 13.39 5.75
C ALA A 243 3.99 13.66 4.27
N MET A 244 5.24 13.59 3.85
CA MET A 244 5.61 13.59 2.43
C MET A 244 5.61 12.15 1.91
N LEU A 245 4.43 11.65 1.58
CA LEU A 245 4.24 10.40 0.84
C LEU A 245 3.91 10.73 -0.62
N GLN A 246 4.08 9.79 -1.52
CA GLN A 246 3.67 9.98 -2.91
C GLN A 246 2.25 9.47 -3.09
N SER A 247 1.29 10.19 -2.51
CA SER A 247 -0.10 9.81 -2.56
C SER A 247 -0.87 10.56 -3.63
N TYR A 248 -1.80 9.87 -4.25
CA TYR A 248 -2.72 10.34 -5.28
C TYR A 248 -4.14 9.96 -4.90
N TYR A 249 -5.12 10.36 -5.69
CA TYR A 249 -6.46 9.79 -5.63
C TYR A 249 -6.37 8.25 -5.66
N GLY A 250 -7.23 7.56 -4.91
CA GLY A 250 -7.15 6.09 -4.75
C GLY A 250 -6.26 5.62 -3.60
N ASN A 251 -5.38 6.48 -3.07
CA ASN A 251 -4.57 6.16 -1.89
C ASN A 251 -5.33 6.35 -0.56
N VAL A 252 -6.53 6.90 -0.59
CA VAL A 252 -7.37 7.03 0.61
C VAL A 252 -7.63 5.65 1.20
N GLY A 253 -7.40 5.50 2.50
CA GLY A 253 -7.43 4.21 3.20
C GLY A 253 -6.14 3.40 3.11
N ALA A 254 -5.13 3.87 2.37
CA ALA A 254 -3.85 3.19 2.25
C ALA A 254 -3.12 3.09 3.59
N PRO A 255 -2.57 1.91 3.92
CA PRO A 255 -1.74 1.75 5.11
C PRO A 255 -0.41 2.46 4.97
N VAL A 256 0.01 3.05 6.09
CA VAL A 256 1.33 3.64 6.30
C VAL A 256 2.04 2.83 7.37
N PHE A 257 3.24 2.37 7.06
CA PHE A 257 4.02 1.47 7.90
C PHE A 257 5.28 2.13 8.43
N HIS A 258 5.69 1.69 9.61
CA HIS A 258 7.05 1.87 10.08
C HIS A 258 7.97 0.91 9.33
N PRO A 259 8.98 1.39 8.58
CA PRO A 259 9.74 0.54 7.67
C PRO A 259 10.53 -0.57 8.36
N GLU A 260 11.00 -0.34 9.60
CA GLU A 260 11.84 -1.30 10.31
C GLU A 260 11.04 -2.35 11.11
N THR A 261 9.86 -1.97 11.62
CA THR A 261 9.04 -2.89 12.43
C THR A 261 7.89 -3.52 11.67
N ALA A 262 7.60 -3.04 10.45
CA ALA A 262 6.46 -3.41 9.63
C ALA A 262 5.10 -3.19 10.34
N GLU A 263 5.06 -2.35 11.38
CA GLU A 263 3.83 -2.02 12.08
C GLU A 263 3.05 -0.95 11.33
N LEU A 264 1.73 -1.10 11.32
CA LEU A 264 0.81 -0.10 10.80
C LEU A 264 0.81 1.11 11.74
N VAL A 265 1.29 2.25 11.26
CA VAL A 265 1.31 3.51 12.02
C VAL A 265 0.12 4.41 11.74
N GLY A 266 -0.55 4.21 10.61
CA GLY A 266 -1.74 5.00 10.27
C GLY A 266 -2.31 4.67 8.89
N LEU A 267 -3.36 5.40 8.55
CA LEU A 267 -4.01 5.35 7.24
C LEU A 267 -3.98 6.72 6.57
N VAL A 268 -3.76 6.74 5.26
CA VAL A 268 -3.91 7.96 4.46
C VAL A 268 -5.37 8.35 4.41
N LYS A 269 -5.70 9.55 4.89
CA LYS A 269 -7.03 10.15 4.80
C LYS A 269 -7.19 11.03 3.57
N GLU A 270 -6.18 11.86 3.32
CA GLU A 270 -6.17 12.81 2.22
C GLU A 270 -4.83 12.79 1.51
N ALA A 271 -4.86 12.67 0.19
CA ALA A 271 -3.71 12.93 -0.65
C ALA A 271 -3.47 14.45 -0.74
N ALA A 272 -2.20 14.85 -0.71
CA ALA A 272 -1.83 16.27 -0.75
C ALA A 272 -1.99 16.91 -2.13
N VAL A 273 -2.22 16.12 -3.18
CA VAL A 273 -2.48 16.64 -4.51
C VAL A 273 -3.88 17.24 -4.57
N PRO A 274 -4.01 18.56 -4.68
CA PRO A 274 -5.32 19.21 -4.66
C PRO A 274 -6.07 19.00 -5.98
N GLY A 275 -7.38 18.96 -5.90
CA GLY A 275 -8.31 18.98 -7.04
C GLY A 275 -9.11 17.70 -7.21
N ASP A 276 -10.18 17.80 -7.99
CA ASP A 276 -11.05 16.68 -8.35
C ASP A 276 -10.40 15.74 -9.38
N ASP A 277 -9.24 16.13 -9.93
CA ASP A 277 -8.48 15.31 -10.86
C ASP A 277 -7.77 14.20 -10.11
N SER A 278 -8.19 12.98 -10.35
CA SER A 278 -7.57 11.76 -9.81
C SER A 278 -6.06 11.64 -10.15
N VAL A 279 -5.61 12.39 -11.16
CA VAL A 279 -4.23 12.46 -11.63
C VAL A 279 -3.88 13.89 -12.03
N PRO A 280 -2.86 14.50 -11.40
CA PRO A 280 -2.36 15.80 -11.85
C PRO A 280 -1.83 15.71 -13.27
N ARG A 281 -2.42 16.47 -14.18
CA ARG A 281 -2.10 16.39 -15.61
C ARG A 281 -2.09 17.74 -16.28
N LYS A 282 -1.33 17.87 -17.37
CA LYS A 282 -1.25 19.07 -18.21
C LYS A 282 -1.66 18.72 -19.64
N LYS A 283 -2.57 19.49 -20.20
CA LYS A 283 -3.00 19.32 -21.60
C LYS A 283 -1.86 19.64 -22.57
N VAL A 284 -1.65 18.76 -23.54
CA VAL A 284 -0.64 18.89 -24.61
C VAL A 284 -1.32 18.46 -25.90
N GLY A 285 -1.73 19.44 -26.71
CA GLY A 285 -2.54 19.15 -27.91
C GLY A 285 -3.88 18.50 -27.53
N ASN A 286 -4.14 17.30 -28.06
CA ASN A 286 -5.36 16.55 -27.84
C ASN A 286 -5.28 15.51 -26.71
N CYS A 287 -4.18 15.45 -25.97
CA CYS A 287 -3.98 14.50 -24.88
C CYS A 287 -3.40 15.18 -23.64
N TYR A 288 -3.21 14.41 -22.55
CA TYR A 288 -2.67 14.91 -21.30
C TYR A 288 -1.35 14.20 -20.96
N LYS A 289 -0.39 14.96 -20.42
CA LYS A 289 0.81 14.44 -19.76
C LYS A 289 0.67 14.51 -18.26
N ILE A 290 1.15 13.52 -17.55
CA ILE A 290 1.18 13.49 -16.09
C ILE A 290 2.18 14.55 -15.61
N LYS A 291 1.75 15.42 -14.67
CA LYS A 291 2.62 16.41 -14.04
C LYS A 291 3.60 15.74 -13.07
N ASP A 292 4.73 16.41 -12.86
CA ASP A 292 5.61 16.05 -11.75
C ASP A 292 4.88 16.10 -10.41
N TYR A 293 5.13 15.10 -9.56
CA TYR A 293 4.46 14.97 -8.28
C TYR A 293 4.74 16.15 -7.33
N ILE A 294 6.01 16.60 -7.30
CA ILE A 294 6.41 17.75 -6.46
C ILE A 294 5.76 19.03 -6.96
N GLU A 295 5.72 19.22 -8.28
CA GLU A 295 5.03 20.38 -8.88
C GLU A 295 3.52 20.36 -8.57
N ALA A 296 2.90 19.18 -8.68
CA ALA A 296 1.47 19.01 -8.42
C ALA A 296 1.06 19.29 -6.97
N ARG A 297 2.00 19.13 -6.00
CA ARG A 297 1.76 19.36 -4.56
C ARG A 297 1.94 20.81 -4.10
N LYS A 298 2.44 21.68 -4.96
CA LYS A 298 2.60 23.08 -4.59
C LYS A 298 1.26 23.81 -4.54
N LYS A 299 0.91 24.29 -3.37
CA LYS A 299 -0.23 25.21 -3.17
C LYS A 299 0.30 26.51 -2.60
N ASN A 300 0.08 27.62 -3.32
CA ASN A 300 0.58 28.94 -2.94
C ASN A 300 2.10 28.95 -2.62
N GLY A 301 2.90 28.20 -3.41
CA GLY A 301 4.35 28.10 -3.24
C GLY A 301 4.82 27.18 -2.10
N ARG A 302 3.91 26.58 -1.32
CA ARG A 302 4.23 25.63 -0.26
C ARG A 302 3.89 24.21 -0.70
N LEU A 303 4.70 23.24 -0.25
CA LEU A 303 4.42 21.82 -0.42
C LEU A 303 3.39 21.38 0.62
N GLU A 304 2.28 20.80 0.15
CA GLU A 304 1.26 20.20 1.03
C GLU A 304 1.66 18.78 1.40
N GLY A 305 1.47 18.41 2.66
CA GLY A 305 1.66 17.05 3.17
C GLY A 305 0.39 16.21 3.10
N ASP A 306 0.54 14.91 2.90
CA ASP A 306 -0.56 13.95 2.98
C ASP A 306 -1.06 13.87 4.42
N VAL A 307 -2.37 13.79 4.61
CA VAL A 307 -2.98 13.66 5.94
C VAL A 307 -3.08 12.19 6.32
N ILE A 308 -2.49 11.84 7.46
CA ILE A 308 -2.50 10.49 8.02
C ILE A 308 -3.27 10.49 9.34
N ILE A 309 -4.21 9.57 9.50
CA ILE A 309 -4.84 9.24 10.77
C ILE A 309 -3.97 8.19 11.45
N PRO A 310 -3.27 8.51 12.54
CA PRO A 310 -2.41 7.54 13.20
C PRO A 310 -3.23 6.51 13.99
N THR A 311 -2.71 5.28 14.06
CA THR A 311 -3.37 4.19 14.79
C THR A 311 -3.51 4.49 16.28
N VAL A 312 -2.59 5.23 16.87
CA VAL A 312 -2.66 5.66 18.28
C VAL A 312 -3.80 6.65 18.56
N SER A 313 -4.37 7.29 17.55
CA SER A 313 -5.57 8.15 17.67
C SER A 313 -6.87 7.37 17.52
N ILE A 314 -6.80 6.10 17.16
CA ILE A 314 -7.96 5.21 17.06
C ILE A 314 -8.29 4.71 18.46
N SER A 315 -9.56 4.82 18.87
CA SER A 315 -10.01 4.38 20.18
C SER A 315 -9.61 2.92 20.46
N PRO A 316 -9.07 2.60 21.64
CA PRO A 316 -8.83 1.21 22.04
C PRO A 316 -10.09 0.33 21.93
N ALA A 317 -11.27 0.88 22.19
CA ALA A 317 -12.55 0.17 22.02
C ALA A 317 -12.79 -0.27 20.57
N PHE A 318 -12.26 0.47 19.57
CA PHE A 318 -12.28 0.05 18.18
C PHE A 318 -11.51 -1.26 17.97
N PHE A 319 -10.29 -1.34 18.52
CA PHE A 319 -9.46 -2.54 18.38
C PHE A 319 -9.97 -3.71 19.20
N GLU A 320 -10.64 -3.45 20.36
CA GLU A 320 -11.33 -4.51 21.12
C GLU A 320 -12.51 -5.08 20.32
N ALA A 321 -13.29 -4.24 19.66
CA ALA A 321 -14.36 -4.69 18.75
C ALA A 321 -13.81 -5.52 17.54
N VAL A 322 -12.53 -5.33 17.20
CA VAL A 322 -11.82 -6.09 16.16
C VAL A 322 -11.31 -7.44 16.69
N LYS A 323 -11.10 -7.61 17.99
CA LYS A 323 -10.68 -8.87 18.61
C LYS A 323 -11.82 -9.89 18.59
N VAL A 324 -12.16 -10.38 17.44
CA VAL A 324 -12.88 -11.64 17.34
C VAL A 324 -11.85 -12.75 17.54
N ARG A 325 -12.02 -13.51 18.64
CA ARG A 325 -11.34 -14.76 19.01
C ARG A 325 -10.15 -15.08 18.08
N ALA A 326 -8.95 -14.75 18.53
CA ALA A 326 -7.75 -15.37 17.97
C ALA A 326 -7.93 -16.89 18.17
N PRO A 327 -7.90 -17.70 17.09
CA PRO A 327 -7.74 -19.12 17.26
C PRO A 327 -6.40 -19.35 17.96
N ALA A 328 -6.37 -20.31 18.87
CA ALA A 328 -5.19 -20.70 19.63
C ALA A 328 -3.99 -20.83 18.69
N SER A 329 -2.93 -20.10 19.03
CA SER A 329 -1.55 -20.19 18.54
C SER A 329 -1.31 -21.09 17.33
N PHE A 330 -1.21 -20.51 16.14
CA PHE A 330 -0.56 -21.13 15.00
C PHE A 330 0.96 -20.93 15.11
N ASN A 331 1.63 -21.80 15.86
CA ASN A 331 3.04 -22.08 15.65
C ASN A 331 3.15 -22.94 14.37
N ARG A 332 3.11 -22.33 13.19
CA ARG A 332 3.59 -22.98 11.97
C ARG A 332 4.98 -22.43 11.62
N PRO A 333 5.97 -23.31 11.49
CA PRO A 333 7.24 -22.87 10.90
C PRO A 333 6.98 -22.38 9.47
N ALA A 334 7.69 -21.32 9.08
CA ALA A 334 7.64 -20.80 7.72
C ALA A 334 7.88 -21.92 6.72
N ALA A 335 6.98 -22.09 5.76
CA ALA A 335 7.17 -23.05 4.69
C ALA A 335 8.42 -22.69 3.89
N PRO A 336 9.30 -23.67 3.56
CA PRO A 336 10.48 -23.42 2.75
C PRO A 336 10.05 -22.93 1.37
N VAL A 337 10.70 -21.86 0.90
CA VAL A 337 10.57 -21.35 -0.46
C VAL A 337 11.01 -22.46 -1.41
N PRO A 338 10.21 -22.91 -2.40
CA PRO A 338 10.66 -23.89 -3.36
C PRO A 338 11.81 -23.30 -4.18
N ALA A 339 12.94 -23.99 -4.19
CA ALA A 339 14.06 -23.71 -5.09
C ALA A 339 13.56 -23.83 -6.53
N GLY A 340 13.63 -22.74 -7.29
CA GLY A 340 13.30 -22.69 -8.68
C GLY A 340 14.21 -23.64 -9.49
N ARG A 341 13.61 -24.40 -10.38
CA ARG A 341 14.25 -25.04 -11.52
C ARG A 341 14.18 -24.12 -12.73
#